data_28d222aac338a5b09239e3882495a47b
#
_entry.id   28d222aac338a5b09239e3882495a47b
#
_cell.length_a   1.000
_cell.length_b   1.000
_cell.length_c   1.000
_cell.angle_alpha   90.00
_cell.angle_beta   90.00
_cell.angle_gamma   90.00
#
_symmetry.space_group_name_H-M   'P 1'
#
loop_
_entity.id
_entity.type
_entity.pdbx_description
1 polymer ?
#
loop_
_entity_poly.entity_id
_entity_poly.type
_entity_poly.pdbx_seq_one_letter_code
_entity_poly.pdbx_strand_id
1 'polypeptide(L)'
;MKVVKQVVGIDVAQKELVITLGRMFDDLSIDLYAYKVFKNTEKGFVGLLDWVKKLTSDQVKVSYVMEATGVYHQKLAYYLDQNDYDVCIVLPNKISNYSRTLEIKTITDKTCSQAIAQFGLERKLELWKRP
;
A
#
# COMPACT_ATOMS: atom_id res chain seq x y z
N MET A 1 2.68 23.01 -2.04
CA MET A 1 2.40 22.29 -0.79
C MET A 1 3.43 21.20 -0.60
N LYS A 2 3.76 20.91 0.65
CA LYS A 2 4.77 19.93 0.97
C LYS A 2 4.14 18.56 1.23
N VAL A 3 4.74 17.50 0.68
CA VAL A 3 4.33 16.12 0.98
C VAL A 3 4.84 15.75 2.37
N VAL A 4 3.95 15.28 3.24
CA VAL A 4 4.28 14.89 4.61
C VAL A 4 4.15 13.37 4.84
N LYS A 5 3.48 12.66 3.95
CA LYS A 5 3.31 11.20 4.06
C LYS A 5 3.17 10.57 2.69
N GLN A 6 3.80 9.40 2.50
CA GLN A 6 3.71 8.62 1.27
C GLN A 6 3.37 7.17 1.59
N VAL A 7 2.43 6.59 0.86
CA VAL A 7 1.93 5.24 1.09
C VAL A 7 1.81 4.48 -0.23
N VAL A 8 2.18 3.22 -0.19
CA VAL A 8 1.93 2.26 -1.26
C VAL A 8 0.86 1.30 -0.75
N GLY A 9 -0.35 1.42 -1.26
CA GLY A 9 -1.47 0.53 -0.90
C GLY A 9 -1.48 -0.68 -1.81
N ILE A 10 -1.46 -1.87 -1.23
CA ILE A 10 -1.31 -3.12 -1.98
C ILE A 10 -2.45 -4.07 -1.66
N ASP A 11 -3.24 -4.40 -2.69
CA ASP A 11 -4.19 -5.50 -2.63
C ASP A 11 -3.48 -6.74 -3.17
N VAL A 12 -3.23 -7.72 -2.29
CA VAL A 12 -2.43 -8.91 -2.62
C VAL A 12 -3.35 -10.06 -3.01
N ALA A 13 -3.13 -10.59 -4.20
CA ALA A 13 -3.77 -11.82 -4.68
C ALA A 13 -2.70 -12.88 -4.95
N GLN A 14 -3.12 -14.11 -5.19
CA GLN A 14 -2.19 -15.22 -5.41
C GLN A 14 -1.19 -14.93 -6.53
N LYS A 15 -1.66 -14.38 -7.64
CA LYS A 15 -0.84 -14.18 -8.84
C LYS A 15 -0.50 -12.72 -9.12
N GLU A 16 -1.19 -11.79 -8.49
CA GLU A 16 -1.08 -10.36 -8.81
C GLU A 16 -1.04 -9.50 -7.57
N LEU A 17 -0.41 -8.34 -7.73
CA LEU A 17 -0.39 -7.25 -6.75
C LEU A 17 -1.02 -6.04 -7.41
N VAL A 18 -2.09 -5.52 -6.83
CA VAL A 18 -2.76 -4.31 -7.33
C VAL A 18 -2.34 -3.14 -6.44
N ILE A 19 -1.71 -2.15 -7.04
CA ILE A 19 -0.99 -1.11 -6.31
C ILE A 19 -1.62 0.26 -6.57
N THR A 20 -1.84 1.01 -5.49
CA THR A 20 -2.20 2.43 -5.55
C THR A 20 -1.18 3.22 -4.75
N LEU A 21 -0.60 4.26 -5.38
CA LEU A 21 0.28 5.19 -4.68
C LEU A 21 -0.55 6.37 -4.17
N GLY A 22 -0.35 6.69 -2.90
CA GLY A 22 -1.00 7.83 -2.27
C GLY A 22 -0.01 8.71 -1.54
N ARG A 23 -0.34 9.99 -1.43
CA ARG A 23 0.44 10.96 -0.68
C ARG A 23 -0.49 11.92 0.04
N MET A 24 -0.01 12.44 1.16
CA MET A 24 -0.69 13.47 1.93
C MET A 24 0.18 14.71 1.98
N PHE A 25 -0.44 15.86 1.79
CA PHE A 25 0.24 17.15 1.86
C PHE A 25 0.10 17.75 3.26
N ASP A 26 0.85 18.83 3.51
CA ASP A 26 0.87 19.51 4.81
C ASP A 26 -0.46 20.13 5.22
N ASP A 27 -1.38 20.36 4.28
CA ASP A 27 -2.75 20.78 4.55
C ASP A 27 -3.71 19.60 4.82
N LEU A 28 -3.17 18.37 4.92
CA LEU A 28 -3.88 17.11 5.12
C LEU A 28 -4.70 16.64 3.92
N SER A 29 -4.57 17.28 2.76
CA SER A 29 -5.20 16.81 1.53
C SER A 29 -4.50 15.53 1.04
N ILE A 30 -5.27 14.65 0.42
CA ILE A 30 -4.83 13.34 -0.05
C ILE A 30 -4.90 13.29 -1.57
N ASP A 31 -3.85 12.73 -2.18
CA ASP A 31 -3.78 12.51 -3.62
C ASP A 31 -3.42 11.04 -3.88
N LEU A 32 -4.36 10.30 -4.46
CA LEU A 32 -4.13 8.93 -4.94
C LEU A 32 -3.78 9.05 -6.43
N TYR A 33 -2.50 9.10 -6.73
CA TYR A 33 -2.02 9.64 -8.00
C TYR A 33 -1.51 8.63 -9.01
N ALA A 34 -1.35 7.36 -8.62
CA ALA A 34 -0.85 6.34 -9.53
C ALA A 34 -1.40 4.96 -9.19
N TYR A 35 -1.55 4.14 -10.22
CA TYR A 35 -2.10 2.80 -10.12
C TYR A 35 -1.37 1.88 -11.10
N LYS A 36 -1.03 0.68 -10.65
CA LYS A 36 -0.44 -0.32 -11.53
C LYS A 36 -0.60 -1.72 -10.94
N VAL A 37 -0.61 -2.73 -11.83
CA VAL A 37 -0.67 -4.14 -11.44
C VAL A 37 0.68 -4.78 -11.73
N PHE A 38 1.19 -5.54 -10.76
CA PHE A 38 2.42 -6.32 -10.89
C PHE A 38 2.13 -7.79 -10.60
N LYS A 39 2.99 -8.68 -11.03
CA LYS A 39 2.89 -10.10 -10.69
C LYS A 39 3.38 -10.32 -9.26
N ASN A 40 2.73 -11.26 -8.55
CA ASN A 40 3.15 -11.65 -7.19
C ASN A 40 4.30 -12.65 -7.29
N THR A 41 5.44 -12.17 -7.77
CA THR A 41 6.68 -12.93 -7.95
C THR A 41 7.84 -12.02 -7.60
N GLU A 42 9.01 -12.59 -7.35
CA GLU A 42 10.21 -11.81 -7.05
C GLU A 42 10.52 -10.80 -8.15
N LYS A 43 10.39 -11.21 -9.41
CA LYS A 43 10.56 -10.30 -10.57
C LYS A 43 9.54 -9.16 -10.53
N GLY A 44 8.30 -9.46 -10.15
CA GLY A 44 7.27 -8.43 -9.98
C GLY A 44 7.61 -7.46 -8.85
N PHE A 45 8.20 -7.94 -7.76
CA PHE A 45 8.63 -7.11 -6.63
C PHE A 45 9.72 -6.12 -7.06
N VAL A 46 10.69 -6.56 -7.85
CA VAL A 46 11.74 -5.68 -8.38
C VAL A 46 11.11 -4.57 -9.22
N GLY A 47 10.19 -4.91 -10.11
CA GLY A 47 9.48 -3.94 -10.93
C GLY A 47 8.67 -2.96 -10.11
N LEU A 48 8.00 -3.45 -9.07
CA LEU A 48 7.23 -2.63 -8.15
C LEU A 48 8.12 -1.59 -7.46
N LEU A 49 9.25 -2.01 -6.91
CA LEU A 49 10.15 -1.10 -6.19
C LEU A 49 10.74 -0.03 -7.13
N ASP A 50 11.12 -0.41 -8.34
CA ASP A 50 11.61 0.56 -9.34
C ASP A 50 10.55 1.58 -9.70
N TRP A 51 9.32 1.14 -9.88
CA TRP A 51 8.20 2.01 -10.23
C TRP A 51 7.88 2.98 -9.10
N VAL A 52 7.84 2.49 -7.86
CA VAL A 52 7.60 3.32 -6.68
C VAL A 52 8.70 4.36 -6.52
N LYS A 53 9.95 3.94 -6.66
CA LYS A 53 11.11 4.84 -6.52
C LYS A 53 11.06 6.01 -7.51
N LYS A 54 10.58 5.77 -8.73
CA LYS A 54 10.47 6.81 -9.76
C LYS A 54 9.36 7.82 -9.47
N LEU A 55 8.33 7.42 -8.73
CA LEU A 55 7.12 8.22 -8.54
C LEU A 55 7.00 8.82 -7.13
N THR A 56 7.91 8.49 -6.23
CA THR A 56 7.89 8.99 -4.84
C THR A 56 9.06 9.91 -4.58
N SER A 57 8.92 10.73 -3.51
CA SER A 57 10.00 11.63 -3.06
C SER A 57 10.95 10.88 -2.12
N ASP A 58 12.26 11.13 -2.28
CA ASP A 58 13.28 10.58 -1.37
C ASP A 58 13.29 11.26 -0.01
N GLN A 59 12.65 12.42 0.11
CA GLN A 59 12.68 13.22 1.34
C GLN A 59 11.67 12.76 2.38
N VAL A 60 10.71 11.95 1.98
CA VAL A 60 9.66 11.45 2.88
C VAL A 60 9.66 9.93 2.79
N LYS A 61 9.62 9.28 3.97
CA LYS A 61 9.60 7.84 4.05
C LYS A 61 8.35 7.26 3.39
N VAL A 62 8.52 6.14 2.68
CA VAL A 62 7.42 5.44 2.01
C VAL A 62 7.00 4.25 2.87
N SER A 63 5.72 4.16 3.18
CA SER A 63 5.16 3.02 3.93
C SER A 63 4.40 2.10 2.97
N TYR A 64 4.73 0.82 2.99
CA TYR A 64 4.05 -0.21 2.20
C TYR A 64 2.96 -0.83 3.07
N VAL A 65 1.70 -0.67 2.67
CA VAL A 65 0.54 -1.12 3.44
C VAL A 65 -0.19 -2.20 2.66
N MET A 66 -0.41 -3.35 3.30
CA MET A 66 -1.11 -4.46 2.70
C MET A 66 -2.05 -5.12 3.69
N GLU A 67 -3.10 -5.75 3.16
CA GLU A 67 -4.06 -6.50 3.95
C GLU A 67 -3.57 -7.94 4.12
N ALA A 68 -3.71 -8.47 5.34
CA ALA A 68 -3.35 -9.86 5.65
C ALA A 68 -4.46 -10.80 5.17
N THR A 69 -4.45 -11.14 3.88
CA THR A 69 -5.42 -12.04 3.27
C THR A 69 -4.76 -13.38 2.97
N GLY A 70 -5.07 -14.40 3.75
CA GLY A 70 -4.46 -15.72 3.62
C GLY A 70 -2.96 -15.66 3.78
N VAL A 71 -2.23 -16.33 2.88
CA VAL A 71 -0.76 -16.42 2.93
C VAL A 71 -0.06 -15.70 1.78
N TYR A 72 -0.81 -15.14 0.84
CA TYR A 72 -0.24 -14.62 -0.41
C TYR A 72 0.57 -13.34 -0.24
N HIS A 73 0.37 -12.61 0.87
CA HIS A 73 1.12 -11.39 1.18
C HIS A 73 2.51 -11.69 1.76
N GLN A 74 2.77 -12.91 2.23
CA GLN A 74 3.97 -13.21 3.01
C GLN A 74 5.26 -13.02 2.21
N LYS A 75 5.32 -13.50 0.97
CA LYS A 75 6.52 -13.35 0.15
C LYS A 75 6.91 -11.89 -0.05
N LEU A 76 5.93 -11.05 -0.38
CA LEU A 76 6.17 -9.62 -0.56
C LEU A 76 6.59 -8.95 0.76
N ALA A 77 5.91 -9.29 1.86
CA ALA A 77 6.23 -8.72 3.17
C ALA A 77 7.67 -9.03 3.58
N TYR A 78 8.10 -10.30 3.45
CA TYR A 78 9.47 -10.70 3.75
C TYR A 78 10.48 -10.03 2.83
N TYR A 79 10.16 -9.94 1.54
CA TYR A 79 11.04 -9.29 0.56
C TYR A 79 11.26 -7.81 0.89
N LEU A 80 10.19 -7.09 1.21
CA LEU A 80 10.27 -5.68 1.57
C LEU A 80 11.05 -5.50 2.88
N ASP A 81 10.77 -6.32 3.88
CA ASP A 81 11.46 -6.25 5.16
C ASP A 81 12.96 -6.54 5.03
N GLN A 82 13.34 -7.52 4.23
CA GLN A 82 14.74 -7.86 3.96
C GLN A 82 15.51 -6.74 3.27
N ASN A 83 14.80 -5.86 2.55
CA ASN A 83 15.40 -4.74 1.84
C ASN A 83 15.22 -3.42 2.60
N ASP A 84 14.91 -3.48 3.89
CA ASP A 84 14.81 -2.35 4.81
C ASP A 84 13.68 -1.37 4.45
N TYR A 85 12.60 -1.85 3.83
CA TYR A 85 11.40 -1.06 3.59
C TYR A 85 10.43 -1.20 4.77
N ASP A 86 9.67 -0.14 5.03
CA ASP A 86 8.65 -0.15 6.06
C ASP A 86 7.40 -0.88 5.57
N VAL A 87 7.04 -1.95 6.24
CA VAL A 87 5.87 -2.78 5.92
C VAL A 87 4.86 -2.67 7.04
N CYS A 88 3.60 -2.41 6.67
CA CYS A 88 2.49 -2.39 7.60
C CYS A 88 1.44 -3.40 7.10
N ILE A 89 1.14 -4.39 7.93
CA ILE A 89 0.14 -5.40 7.59
C ILE A 89 -1.11 -5.13 8.43
N VAL A 90 -2.23 -4.93 7.74
CA VAL A 90 -3.49 -4.56 8.35
C VAL A 90 -4.46 -5.74 8.28
N LEU A 91 -5.21 -5.97 9.34
CA LEU A 91 -6.22 -7.02 9.37
C LEU A 91 -7.38 -6.68 8.43
N PRO A 92 -7.98 -7.70 7.76
CA PRO A 92 -9.05 -7.48 6.79
C PRO A 92 -10.25 -6.70 7.34
N ASN A 93 -10.63 -6.93 8.60
CA ASN A 93 -11.77 -6.24 9.21
C ASN A 93 -11.53 -4.73 9.36
N LYS A 94 -10.29 -4.30 9.56
CA LYS A 94 -9.98 -2.86 9.67
C LYS A 94 -10.19 -2.17 8.33
N ILE A 95 -9.75 -2.76 7.24
CA ILE A 95 -9.95 -2.20 5.90
C ILE A 95 -11.42 -2.26 5.52
N SER A 96 -12.11 -3.36 5.78
CA SER A 96 -13.54 -3.50 5.51
C SER A 96 -14.37 -2.44 6.23
N ASN A 97 -14.11 -2.23 7.53
CA ASN A 97 -14.81 -1.23 8.33
C ASN A 97 -14.50 0.19 7.84
N TYR A 98 -13.26 0.46 7.49
CA TYR A 98 -12.86 1.74 6.91
C TYR A 98 -13.54 2.01 5.57
N SER A 99 -13.59 0.99 4.69
CA SER A 99 -14.20 1.12 3.36
C SER A 99 -15.69 1.47 3.44
N ARG A 100 -16.39 1.07 4.51
CA ARG A 100 -17.79 1.42 4.72
C ARG A 100 -17.99 2.91 4.97
N THR A 101 -16.96 3.61 5.44
CA THR A 101 -17.01 5.07 5.66
C THR A 101 -16.76 5.84 4.36
N LEU A 102 -16.27 5.18 3.33
CA LEU A 102 -16.04 5.76 2.02
C LEU A 102 -17.25 5.48 1.12
N GLU A 103 -17.58 6.42 0.25
CA GLU A 103 -18.68 6.24 -0.70
C GLU A 103 -18.25 5.38 -1.89
N ILE A 104 -17.82 4.14 -1.61
CA ILE A 104 -17.42 3.20 -2.65
C ILE A 104 -18.62 2.35 -3.03
N LYS A 105 -19.14 2.57 -4.24
CA LYS A 105 -20.33 1.87 -4.74
C LYS A 105 -20.00 0.51 -5.37
N THR A 106 -18.77 0.34 -5.86
CA THR A 106 -18.35 -0.90 -6.53
C THR A 106 -17.02 -1.34 -5.94
N ILE A 107 -16.95 -2.60 -5.52
CA ILE A 107 -15.70 -3.17 -4.99
C ILE A 107 -14.97 -3.86 -6.14
N THR A 108 -13.79 -3.32 -6.50
CA THR A 108 -12.87 -3.90 -7.48
C THR A 108 -11.49 -3.98 -6.85
N ASP A 109 -10.55 -4.69 -7.48
CA ASP A 109 -9.16 -4.74 -7.01
C ASP A 109 -8.55 -3.34 -6.94
N LYS A 110 -8.90 -2.49 -7.90
CA LYS A 110 -8.44 -1.09 -7.90
C LYS A 110 -8.99 -0.34 -6.71
N THR A 111 -10.29 -0.42 -6.42
CA THR A 111 -10.89 0.29 -5.29
C THR A 111 -10.41 -0.27 -3.95
N CYS A 112 -10.11 -1.57 -3.87
CA CYS A 112 -9.51 -2.17 -2.68
C CYS A 112 -8.12 -1.58 -2.41
N SER A 113 -7.26 -1.50 -3.43
CA SER A 113 -5.93 -0.90 -3.27
C SER A 113 -6.00 0.57 -2.92
N GLN A 114 -6.96 1.31 -3.47
CA GLN A 114 -7.21 2.71 -3.13
C GLN A 114 -7.63 2.87 -1.67
N ALA A 115 -8.54 2.01 -1.18
CA ALA A 115 -8.97 2.03 0.21
C ALA A 115 -7.80 1.73 1.16
N ILE A 116 -6.95 0.78 0.81
CA ILE A 116 -5.76 0.44 1.60
C ILE A 116 -4.79 1.63 1.65
N ALA A 117 -4.54 2.26 0.51
CA ALA A 117 -3.66 3.43 0.45
C ALA A 117 -4.21 4.59 1.28
N GLN A 118 -5.50 4.88 1.15
CA GLN A 118 -6.14 5.96 1.89
C GLN A 118 -6.16 5.68 3.40
N PHE A 119 -6.44 4.42 3.79
CA PHE A 119 -6.34 3.99 5.18
C PHE A 119 -4.94 4.28 5.73
N GLY A 120 -3.90 3.90 4.97
CA GLY A 120 -2.52 4.11 5.36
C GLY A 120 -2.15 5.58 5.53
N LEU A 121 -2.77 6.47 4.74
CA LEU A 121 -2.53 7.91 4.84
C LEU A 121 -3.27 8.54 6.04
N GLU A 122 -4.48 8.10 6.34
CA GLU A 122 -5.32 8.72 7.36
C GLU A 122 -5.12 8.13 8.76
N ARG A 123 -4.62 6.89 8.86
CA ARG A 123 -4.49 6.19 10.14
C ARG A 123 -3.04 6.09 10.56
N LYS A 124 -2.82 5.97 11.87
CA LYS A 124 -1.50 5.66 12.40
C LYS A 124 -1.16 4.22 12.07
N LEU A 125 -0.01 3.99 11.45
CA LEU A 125 0.43 2.66 11.04
C LEU A 125 1.43 2.08 12.04
N GLU A 126 1.32 0.78 12.26
CA GLU A 126 2.28 0.03 13.07
C GLU A 126 3.15 -0.79 12.13
N LEU A 127 4.47 -0.72 12.33
CA LEU A 127 5.40 -1.49 11.52
C LEU A 127 5.28 -2.98 11.83
N TRP A 128 5.19 -3.78 10.77
CA TRP A 128 5.23 -5.23 10.89
C TRP A 128 6.65 -5.70 11.12
N LYS A 129 6.81 -6.65 12.03
CA LYS A 129 8.10 -7.29 12.29
C LYS A 129 8.00 -8.75 11.92
N ARG A 130 9.05 -9.28 11.30
CA ARG A 130 9.12 -10.71 10.99
C ARG A 130 9.02 -11.53 12.25
N PRO A 131 8.21 -12.60 12.22
CA PRO A 131 8.17 -13.54 13.33
C PRO A 131 9.52 -14.21 13.57
#